data_bf91b3ce49fc3573b3a6b94080ee046c
#
_entry.id   bf91b3ce49fc3573b3a6b94080ee046c
#
_cell.length_a   1.000
_cell.length_b   1.000
_cell.length_c   1.000
_cell.angle_alpha   90.00
_cell.angle_beta   90.00
_cell.angle_gamma   90.00
#
_symmetry.space_group_name_H-M   'P 1'
#
loop_
_entity.id
_entity.type
_entity.pdbx_description
1 polymer ?
#
loop_
_entity_poly.entity_id
_entity_poly.type
_entity_poly.pdbx_seq_one_letter_code
_entity_poly.pdbx_strand_id
1 'polypeptide(L)' 'MNKKLHTEAVDSLFDAILSLENREECYAFFGDVCTINEILSLSQRYEVAGMLRAKQTYLDISEKKIGRAHV' A
#
# COMPACT_ATOMS: atom_id res chain seq x y z
N MET A 1 -2.08 15.77 -3.45
CA MET A 1 -2.37 15.27 -2.10
C MET A 1 -2.96 16.34 -1.21
N ASN A 2 -3.77 15.98 -0.27
CA ASN A 2 -4.43 16.93 0.61
C ASN A 2 -3.42 17.57 1.56
N LYS A 3 -3.37 18.89 1.53
CA LYS A 3 -2.42 19.61 2.37
C LYS A 3 -2.63 19.37 3.86
N LYS A 4 -3.83 19.01 4.27
CA LYS A 4 -4.10 18.76 5.67
C LYS A 4 -3.33 17.57 6.21
N LEU A 5 -2.84 16.70 5.35
CA LEU A 5 -2.08 15.55 5.77
C LEU A 5 -0.59 15.88 5.96
N HIS A 6 -0.14 17.02 5.45
CA HIS A 6 1.28 17.36 5.54
C HIS A 6 1.58 18.06 6.85
N THR A 7 1.60 17.31 7.90
CA THR A 7 1.97 17.81 9.24
C THR A 7 3.25 17.16 9.68
N GLU A 8 3.88 17.73 10.70
CA GLU A 8 5.08 17.12 11.26
C GLU A 8 4.82 15.73 11.81
N ALA A 9 3.64 15.54 12.39
CA ALA A 9 3.29 14.23 12.93
C ALA A 9 3.19 13.19 11.85
N VAL A 10 2.57 13.52 10.74
CA VAL A 10 2.46 12.58 9.62
C VAL A 10 3.81 12.34 8.97
N ASP A 11 4.62 13.39 8.85
CA ASP A 11 5.97 13.22 8.31
C ASP A 11 6.80 12.29 9.19
N SER A 12 6.70 12.44 10.51
CA SER A 12 7.41 11.58 11.42
C SER A 12 6.96 10.13 11.30
N LEU A 13 5.65 9.93 11.15
CA LEU A 13 5.12 8.59 10.95
C LEU A 13 5.68 7.96 9.69
N PHE A 14 5.69 8.72 8.60
CA PHE A 14 6.20 8.19 7.34
C PHE A 14 7.70 7.94 7.40
N ASP A 15 8.44 8.79 8.10
CA ASP A 15 9.87 8.55 8.29
C ASP A 15 10.09 7.25 9.05
N ALA A 16 9.27 6.98 10.07
CA ALA A 16 9.38 5.74 10.81
C ALA A 16 9.07 4.54 9.91
N ILE A 17 8.04 4.66 9.08
CA ILE A 17 7.69 3.59 8.15
C ILE A 17 8.82 3.34 7.15
N LEU A 18 9.41 4.41 6.66
CA LEU A 18 10.51 4.28 5.70
C LEU A 18 11.76 3.65 6.31
N SER A 19 11.88 3.65 7.62
CA SER A 19 13.02 3.04 8.29
C SER A 19 12.84 1.53 8.53
N LEU A 20 11.64 1.01 8.28
CA LEU A 20 11.39 -0.42 8.48
C LEU A 20 12.08 -1.22 7.39
N GLU A 21 12.74 -2.29 7.79
CA GLU A 21 13.58 -3.06 6.87
C GLU A 21 13.06 -4.43 6.52
N ASN A 22 12.13 -4.95 7.30
CA ASN A 22 11.61 -6.27 7.03
C ASN A 22 10.19 -6.39 7.56
N ARG A 23 9.57 -7.53 7.24
CA ARG A 23 8.17 -7.73 7.58
C ARG A 23 7.96 -7.80 9.09
N GLU A 24 8.89 -8.38 9.80
CA GLU A 24 8.77 -8.50 11.24
C GLU A 24 8.77 -7.14 11.91
N GLU A 25 9.60 -6.23 11.42
CA GLU A 25 9.60 -4.87 11.93
C GLU A 25 8.28 -4.18 11.64
N CYS A 26 7.69 -4.48 10.50
CA CYS A 26 6.38 -3.92 10.17
C CYS A 26 5.32 -4.41 11.14
N TYR A 27 5.31 -5.70 11.44
CA TYR A 27 4.36 -6.24 12.42
C TYR A 27 4.53 -5.56 13.78
N ALA A 28 5.77 -5.39 14.22
CA ALA A 28 6.02 -4.77 15.50
C ALA A 28 5.57 -3.32 15.50
N PHE A 29 5.94 -2.58 14.46
CA PHE A 29 5.61 -1.16 14.40
C PHE A 29 4.10 -0.94 14.33
N PHE A 30 3.46 -1.60 13.37
CA PHE A 30 2.02 -1.39 13.19
C PHE A 30 1.22 -2.01 14.32
N GLY A 31 1.74 -3.05 14.97
CA GLY A 31 1.10 -3.59 16.16
C GLY A 31 1.08 -2.62 17.32
N ASP A 32 2.09 -1.73 17.37
CA ASP A 32 2.16 -0.75 18.42
C ASP A 32 1.29 0.47 18.14
N VAL A 33 1.20 0.89 16.89
CA VAL A 33 0.50 2.14 16.58
C VAL A 33 -0.90 1.97 16.05
N CYS A 34 -1.29 0.76 15.70
CA CYS A 34 -2.62 0.50 15.13
C CYS A 34 -3.31 -0.61 15.87
N THR A 35 -4.64 -0.60 15.83
CA THR A 35 -5.40 -1.75 16.29
C THR A 35 -5.39 -2.82 15.21
N ILE A 36 -5.77 -4.04 15.59
CA ILE A 36 -5.85 -5.14 14.63
C ILE A 36 -6.82 -4.80 13.51
N ASN A 37 -7.97 -4.21 13.86
CA ASN A 37 -8.97 -3.85 12.86
C ASN A 37 -8.43 -2.80 11.89
N GLU A 38 -7.63 -1.87 12.39
CA GLU A 38 -7.05 -0.86 11.53
C GLU A 38 -6.06 -1.47 10.55
N ILE A 39 -5.27 -2.43 11.01
CA ILE A 39 -4.31 -3.10 10.12
C ILE A 39 -5.06 -3.89 9.05
N LEU A 40 -6.11 -4.61 9.45
CA LEU A 40 -6.90 -5.38 8.49
C LEU A 40 -7.58 -4.48 7.48
N SER A 41 -8.09 -3.34 7.91
CA SER A 41 -8.69 -2.38 6.99
C SER A 41 -7.67 -1.85 6.00
N LEU A 42 -6.47 -1.54 6.49
CA LEU A 42 -5.41 -1.07 5.60
C LEU A 42 -5.05 -2.13 4.57
N SER A 43 -4.97 -3.38 5.01
CA SER A 43 -4.61 -4.46 4.10
C SER A 43 -5.66 -4.64 3.02
N GLN A 44 -6.94 -4.49 3.37
CA GLN A 44 -8.01 -4.58 2.39
C GLN A 44 -7.96 -3.44 1.40
N ARG A 45 -7.70 -2.24 1.89
CA ARG A 45 -7.58 -1.09 1.01
C ARG A 45 -6.39 -1.22 0.08
N TYR A 46 -5.30 -1.77 0.61
CA TYR A 46 -4.13 -1.99 -0.21
C TYR A 46 -4.40 -3.02 -1.30
N GLU A 47 -5.13 -4.08 -0.95
CA GLU A 47 -5.49 -5.09 -1.94
C GLU A 47 -6.32 -4.47 -3.07
N VAL A 48 -7.31 -3.66 -2.73
CA VAL A 48 -8.13 -3.02 -3.74
C VAL A 48 -7.29 -2.09 -4.62
N ALA A 49 -6.44 -1.29 -4.00
CA ALA A 49 -5.56 -0.41 -4.76
C ALA A 49 -4.61 -1.21 -5.65
N GLY A 50 -4.13 -2.33 -5.13
CA GLY A 50 -3.26 -3.22 -5.89
C GLY A 50 -3.97 -3.83 -7.07
N MET A 51 -5.22 -4.22 -6.88
CA MET A 51 -6.01 -4.75 -7.97
C MET A 51 -6.24 -3.72 -9.06
N LEU A 52 -6.51 -2.48 -8.68
CA LEU A 52 -6.72 -1.43 -9.66
C LEU A 52 -5.44 -1.17 -10.45
N ARG A 53 -4.31 -1.15 -9.78
CA ARG A 53 -3.03 -0.98 -10.47
C ARG A 53 -2.69 -2.16 -11.34
N ALA A 54 -2.97 -3.35 -10.85
CA ALA A 54 -2.71 -4.56 -11.62
C ALA A 54 -3.57 -4.60 -12.88
N LYS A 55 -4.82 -4.18 -12.75
CA LYS A 55 -5.71 -4.15 -13.89
C LYS A 55 -5.20 -3.17 -14.93
N GLN A 56 -4.76 -2.01 -14.49
CA GLN A 56 -4.23 -1.01 -15.40
C GLN A 56 -2.99 -1.53 -16.11
N THR A 57 -2.09 -2.14 -15.36
CA THR A 57 -0.89 -2.72 -15.94
C THR A 57 -1.22 -3.83 -16.90
N TYR A 58 -2.19 -4.65 -16.53
CA TYR A 58 -2.61 -5.74 -17.38
C TYR A 58 -3.14 -5.23 -18.72
N LEU A 59 -3.94 -4.17 -18.69
CA LEU A 59 -4.46 -3.59 -19.92
C LEU A 59 -3.32 -3.04 -20.78
N ASP A 60 -2.35 -2.40 -20.14
CA ASP A 60 -1.20 -1.87 -20.85
C ASP A 60 -0.42 -3.00 -21.52
N ILE A 61 -0.21 -4.07 -20.78
CA ILE A 61 0.51 -5.22 -21.31
C ILE A 61 -0.25 -5.88 -22.43
N SER A 62 -1.57 -5.97 -22.29
CA SER A 62 -2.40 -6.59 -23.29
C SER A 62 -2.34 -5.84 -24.61
N GLU A 63 -2.24 -4.53 -24.56
CA GLU A 63 -2.12 -3.75 -25.77
C GLU A 63 -0.79 -4.00 -26.45
N LYS A 64 0.25 -4.27 -25.69
CA LYS A 64 1.55 -4.48 -26.24
C LYS A 64 1.82 -5.93 -26.61
N LYS A 65 1.30 -6.83 -25.80
CA LYS A 65 1.54 -8.22 -26.02
C LYS A 65 0.30 -8.91 -26.29
N ILE A 66 -0.27 -8.75 -27.29
CA ILE A 66 -1.44 -9.43 -27.60
C ILE A 66 -1.60 -10.78 -27.15
N GLY A 67 -2.73 -11.20 -26.95
CA GLY A 67 -3.01 -12.58 -26.63
C GLY A 67 -2.77 -12.97 -25.23
N ARG A 68 -2.45 -12.10 -24.40
CA ARG A 68 -2.22 -12.47 -23.09
C ARG A 68 -3.40 -12.54 -22.37
N ALA A 69 -4.15 -12.78 -22.71
CA ALA A 69 -5.34 -12.86 -22.09
C ALA A 69 -5.48 -13.59 -20.94
N HIS A 70 -5.56 -13.66 -20.50
CA HIS A 70 -5.89 -14.14 -19.60
C HIS A 70 -6.27 -14.05 -18.82
N VAL A 71 -6.35 -14.01 -18.61
CA VAL A 71 -6.77 -14.07 -18.01
C VAL A 71 -7.38 -14.12 -17.61
#